data_56f0f7709f1f91ac34250895b753a740
#
_entry.id   56f0f7709f1f91ac34250895b753a740
#
_cell.length_a   1.000
_cell.length_b   1.000
_cell.length_c   1.000
_cell.angle_alpha   90.00
_cell.angle_beta   90.00
_cell.angle_gamma   90.00
#
_symmetry.space_group_name_H-M   'P 1'
#
loop_
_entity.id
_entity.type
_entity.pdbx_description
1 polymer ?
#
loop_
_entity_poly.entity_id
_entity_poly.type
_entity_poly.pdbx_seq_one_letter_code
_entity_poly.pdbx_strand_id
1 'polypeptide(L)'
;EVVGKLSAHYDADTFAPMLACWQLSYIPNSATNMATFRQNYEQAVNRLSTISGSIDESLLLFFPTNFLAVYQGKDDRKYQEAIANFYLRTCPTLSYQAPHLDVMQTGKAGNAKIKIGFLSTNFRNHTVGRLFCGIIAELDRKVFEVAVFGGKAEDEIGLFIEEHSDQFYHLPNNLSEARELVARTRLDILVYPDIGMSPLTYFLAFSRLAQVQCVGWGHPVTTGLPSIDYFLSSLHLEEQEIDDAQSHYTEKLHRLTLPPTYLYPCQTPALNDIPDLSFAKGKTRYVCPQALFKVHPDFDDLLVSVLQKDPSGIAIFIEGQAGWSENLRARWRAIDSEIDNRVYFLPRQNQNGFLALCKAADVILDTIFFCGGISSVEALSQKTPIITWPNSPILCSRVTTAYYEEIGVMDCVAHSAEEYVDIAVRLGTDAAWRNTIETRISEN
;
A
#
# COMPACT_ATOMS: atom_id res chain seq x y z
N GLU A 1 -7.57 17.44 -17.78
CA GLU A 1 -7.41 16.68 -19.05
C GLU A 1 -8.32 15.45 -19.06
N VAL A 2 -8.28 14.58 -18.03
CA VAL A 2 -9.14 13.39 -17.91
C VAL A 2 -10.61 13.75 -17.94
N VAL A 3 -11.03 14.73 -17.11
CA VAL A 3 -12.42 15.22 -17.05
C VAL A 3 -12.89 15.73 -18.43
N GLY A 4 -12.05 16.46 -19.15
CA GLY A 4 -12.39 16.98 -20.49
C GLY A 4 -12.58 15.86 -21.54
N LYS A 5 -11.77 14.81 -21.48
CA LYS A 5 -11.92 13.65 -22.39
C LYS A 5 -13.19 12.86 -22.10
N LEU A 6 -13.51 12.63 -20.82
CA LEU A 6 -14.67 11.83 -20.43
C LEU A 6 -15.99 12.62 -20.61
N SER A 7 -16.02 13.92 -20.30
CA SER A 7 -17.22 14.77 -20.50
C SER A 7 -17.61 14.95 -21.97
N ALA A 8 -16.71 14.71 -22.90
CA ALA A 8 -17.01 14.72 -24.33
C ALA A 8 -17.77 13.45 -24.80
N HIS A 9 -17.77 12.37 -24.00
CA HIS A 9 -18.34 11.07 -24.38
C HIS A 9 -19.56 10.67 -23.55
N TYR A 10 -19.76 11.27 -22.37
CA TYR A 10 -20.84 10.92 -21.45
C TYR A 10 -21.62 12.16 -21.05
N ASP A 11 -22.94 12.00 -20.90
CA ASP A 11 -23.80 13.06 -20.36
C ASP A 11 -23.49 13.31 -18.87
N ALA A 12 -23.96 14.46 -18.38
CA ALA A 12 -23.70 14.89 -16.99
C ALA A 12 -24.28 13.92 -15.95
N ASP A 13 -25.41 13.27 -16.24
CA ASP A 13 -26.09 12.39 -15.30
C ASP A 13 -25.35 11.05 -15.15
N THR A 14 -24.68 10.58 -16.20
CA THR A 14 -23.82 9.38 -16.19
C THR A 14 -22.46 9.70 -15.59
N PHE A 15 -21.87 10.84 -15.94
CA PHE A 15 -20.48 11.16 -15.63
C PHE A 15 -20.27 11.71 -14.21
N ALA A 16 -21.21 12.53 -13.71
CA ALA A 16 -21.07 13.17 -12.39
C ALA A 16 -20.99 12.15 -11.22
N PRO A 17 -21.82 11.08 -11.15
CA PRO A 17 -21.67 10.06 -10.12
C PRO A 17 -20.34 9.31 -10.21
N MET A 18 -19.85 9.03 -11.41
CA MET A 18 -18.55 8.39 -11.61
C MET A 18 -17.41 9.25 -11.08
N LEU A 19 -17.40 10.57 -11.43
CA LEU A 19 -16.40 11.51 -10.91
C LEU A 19 -16.41 11.59 -9.40
N ALA A 20 -17.59 11.58 -8.79
CA ALA A 20 -17.73 11.71 -7.35
C ALA A 20 -17.10 10.51 -6.60
N CYS A 21 -17.02 9.32 -7.22
CA CYS A 21 -16.33 8.14 -6.66
C CYS A 21 -14.81 8.38 -6.48
N TRP A 22 -14.22 9.38 -7.14
CA TRP A 22 -12.77 9.62 -7.10
C TRP A 22 -12.40 10.95 -6.42
N GLN A 23 -13.37 11.63 -5.78
CA GLN A 23 -13.17 12.92 -5.12
C GLN A 23 -12.72 12.80 -3.66
N LEU A 24 -11.92 11.78 -3.33
CA LEU A 24 -11.28 11.70 -2.02
C LEU A 24 -10.06 12.62 -1.96
N SER A 25 -9.92 13.37 -0.85
CA SER A 25 -8.78 14.25 -0.65
C SER A 25 -7.55 13.48 -0.19
N TYR A 26 -6.37 13.83 -0.72
CA TYR A 26 -5.09 13.34 -0.21
C TYR A 26 -4.83 13.82 1.21
N ILE A 27 -5.03 15.09 1.49
CA ILE A 27 -4.86 15.69 2.81
C ILE A 27 -6.16 16.43 3.18
N PRO A 28 -7.07 15.80 3.90
CA PRO A 28 -8.29 16.45 4.37
C PRO A 28 -7.96 17.54 5.40
N ASN A 29 -8.73 18.62 5.40
CA ASN A 29 -8.51 19.76 6.29
C ASN A 29 -8.97 19.51 7.74
N SER A 30 -9.77 18.48 7.97
CA SER A 30 -10.27 18.09 9.29
C SER A 30 -10.93 16.70 9.24
N ALA A 31 -11.20 16.11 10.39
CA ALA A 31 -11.99 14.88 10.51
C ALA A 31 -13.41 15.04 9.92
N THR A 32 -14.07 16.18 10.16
CA THR A 32 -15.40 16.49 9.59
C THR A 32 -15.35 16.58 8.06
N ASN A 33 -14.33 17.23 7.51
CA ASN A 33 -14.12 17.33 6.07
C ASN A 33 -13.89 15.93 5.45
N MET A 34 -13.10 15.10 6.09
CA MET A 34 -12.86 13.72 5.67
C MET A 34 -14.15 12.88 5.69
N ALA A 35 -14.94 12.98 6.76
CA ALA A 35 -16.23 12.30 6.87
C ALA A 35 -17.20 12.73 5.75
N THR A 36 -17.21 14.02 5.39
CA THR A 36 -18.00 14.54 4.27
C THR A 36 -17.57 13.95 2.93
N PHE A 37 -16.26 13.90 2.65
CA PHE A 37 -15.75 13.26 1.43
C PHE A 37 -16.10 11.75 1.40
N ARG A 38 -15.98 11.08 2.52
CA ARG A 38 -16.36 9.67 2.64
C ARG A 38 -17.84 9.46 2.35
N GLN A 39 -18.72 10.26 2.94
CA GLN A 39 -20.16 10.17 2.70
C GLN A 39 -20.51 10.41 1.23
N ASN A 40 -19.90 11.41 0.60
CA ASN A 40 -20.09 11.69 -0.82
C ASN A 40 -19.62 10.52 -1.70
N TYR A 41 -18.46 9.94 -1.39
CA TYR A 41 -17.94 8.74 -2.06
C TYR A 41 -18.92 7.57 -1.96
N GLU A 42 -19.40 7.26 -0.75
CA GLU A 42 -20.33 6.15 -0.52
C GLU A 42 -21.66 6.34 -1.27
N GLN A 43 -22.20 7.56 -1.26
CA GLN A 43 -23.40 7.90 -2.03
C GLN A 43 -23.17 7.77 -3.54
N ALA A 44 -22.01 8.21 -4.02
CA ALA A 44 -21.67 8.12 -5.44
C ALA A 44 -21.55 6.66 -5.88
N VAL A 45 -20.85 5.81 -5.12
CA VAL A 45 -20.71 4.38 -5.43
C VAL A 45 -22.06 3.68 -5.42
N ASN A 46 -22.93 3.97 -4.45
CA ASN A 46 -24.29 3.41 -4.41
C ASN A 46 -25.12 3.78 -5.65
N ARG A 47 -24.91 4.98 -6.21
CA ARG A 47 -25.58 5.40 -7.45
C ARG A 47 -25.07 4.69 -8.70
N LEU A 48 -23.88 4.10 -8.69
CA LEU A 48 -23.35 3.37 -9.86
C LEU A 48 -24.30 2.24 -10.31
N SER A 49 -25.07 1.64 -9.41
CA SER A 49 -26.05 0.61 -9.72
C SER A 49 -27.18 1.09 -10.64
N THR A 50 -27.51 2.39 -10.61
CA THR A 50 -28.59 3.00 -11.39
C THR A 50 -28.13 3.53 -12.75
N ILE A 51 -26.82 3.66 -12.98
CA ILE A 51 -26.28 4.15 -14.23
C ILE A 51 -26.49 3.09 -15.32
N SER A 52 -27.12 3.48 -16.42
CA SER A 52 -27.26 2.68 -17.64
C SER A 52 -26.31 3.23 -18.73
N GLY A 53 -26.01 2.39 -19.72
CA GLY A 53 -25.15 2.75 -20.84
C GLY A 53 -23.91 1.85 -20.94
N SER A 54 -23.08 2.12 -21.93
CA SER A 54 -21.84 1.37 -22.17
C SER A 54 -20.63 2.31 -22.07
N ILE A 55 -19.55 1.79 -21.53
CA ILE A 55 -18.24 2.44 -21.51
C ILE A 55 -17.38 1.83 -22.60
N ASP A 56 -16.79 2.70 -23.44
CA ASP A 56 -15.80 2.26 -24.43
C ASP A 56 -14.52 1.83 -23.72
N GLU A 57 -14.06 0.60 -23.99
CA GLU A 57 -12.84 0.04 -23.41
C GLU A 57 -11.62 0.94 -23.59
N SER A 58 -11.52 1.64 -24.72
CA SER A 58 -10.41 2.56 -25.01
C SER A 58 -10.30 3.73 -24.06
N LEU A 59 -11.36 4.06 -23.34
CA LEU A 59 -11.41 5.15 -22.36
C LEU A 59 -11.07 4.70 -20.95
N LEU A 60 -11.07 3.40 -20.65
CA LEU A 60 -10.90 2.89 -19.29
C LEU A 60 -9.59 3.34 -18.64
N LEU A 61 -8.49 3.38 -19.37
CA LEU A 61 -7.19 3.79 -18.84
C LEU A 61 -7.13 5.27 -18.42
N PHE A 62 -8.13 6.06 -18.77
CA PHE A 62 -8.27 7.45 -18.30
C PHE A 62 -9.03 7.55 -16.97
N PHE A 63 -9.72 6.48 -16.56
CA PHE A 63 -10.42 6.50 -15.27
C PHE A 63 -9.43 6.28 -14.14
N PRO A 64 -9.47 7.10 -13.07
CA PRO A 64 -8.68 6.83 -11.87
C PRO A 64 -9.20 5.57 -11.16
N THR A 65 -8.34 4.99 -10.37
CA THR A 65 -8.69 3.88 -9.49
C THR A 65 -9.17 4.38 -8.12
N ASN A 66 -9.73 3.49 -7.31
CA ASN A 66 -10.18 3.81 -5.96
C ASN A 66 -9.02 3.82 -4.93
N PHE A 67 -7.86 4.33 -5.34
CA PHE A 67 -6.60 4.25 -4.59
C PHE A 67 -6.67 4.87 -3.18
N LEU A 68 -7.35 6.02 -3.03
CA LEU A 68 -7.32 6.78 -1.76
C LEU A 68 -8.23 6.23 -0.66
N ALA A 69 -9.19 5.36 -0.98
CA ALA A 69 -10.15 4.88 0.00
C ALA A 69 -9.47 4.09 1.14
N VAL A 70 -8.45 3.29 0.83
CA VAL A 70 -7.73 2.45 1.80
C VAL A 70 -7.08 3.24 2.94
N TYR A 71 -6.74 4.52 2.72
CA TYR A 71 -6.10 5.36 3.74
C TYR A 71 -7.08 5.92 4.79
N GLN A 72 -8.37 5.62 4.67
CA GLN A 72 -9.40 6.07 5.59
C GLN A 72 -9.73 5.06 6.71
N GLY A 73 -9.04 3.92 6.77
CA GLY A 73 -9.21 2.90 7.81
C GLY A 73 -10.57 2.24 7.86
N LYS A 74 -11.29 2.21 6.73
CA LYS A 74 -12.63 1.62 6.61
C LYS A 74 -12.59 0.36 5.77
N ASP A 75 -13.49 -0.58 6.07
CA ASP A 75 -13.74 -1.71 5.19
C ASP A 75 -14.47 -1.23 3.92
N ASP A 76 -13.80 -1.40 2.78
CA ASP A 76 -14.29 -0.97 1.48
C ASP A 76 -14.83 -2.12 0.62
N ARG A 77 -14.93 -3.34 1.14
CA ARG A 77 -15.33 -4.53 0.38
C ARG A 77 -16.59 -4.29 -0.47
N LYS A 78 -17.68 -3.85 0.16
CA LYS A 78 -18.94 -3.60 -0.54
C LYS A 78 -18.85 -2.55 -1.65
N TYR A 79 -17.97 -1.58 -1.49
CA TYR A 79 -17.76 -0.50 -2.48
C TYR A 79 -16.88 -0.98 -3.62
N GLN A 80 -15.86 -1.78 -3.36
CA GLN A 80 -15.05 -2.41 -4.40
C GLN A 80 -15.89 -3.35 -5.26
N GLU A 81 -16.76 -4.19 -4.65
CA GLU A 81 -17.72 -5.03 -5.37
C GLU A 81 -18.68 -4.21 -6.24
N ALA A 82 -19.22 -3.11 -5.71
CA ALA A 82 -20.15 -2.25 -6.44
C ALA A 82 -19.48 -1.59 -7.66
N ILE A 83 -18.24 -1.12 -7.50
CA ILE A 83 -17.45 -0.52 -8.59
C ILE A 83 -17.11 -1.59 -9.64
N ALA A 84 -16.66 -2.77 -9.23
CA ALA A 84 -16.36 -3.87 -10.15
C ALA A 84 -17.60 -4.29 -10.97
N ASN A 85 -18.74 -4.48 -10.31
CA ASN A 85 -20.01 -4.81 -10.95
C ASN A 85 -20.48 -3.71 -11.90
N PHE A 86 -20.24 -2.45 -11.59
CA PHE A 86 -20.53 -1.34 -12.49
C PHE A 86 -19.73 -1.45 -13.79
N TYR A 87 -18.41 -1.65 -13.72
CA TYR A 87 -17.57 -1.78 -14.90
C TYR A 87 -17.89 -3.03 -15.72
N LEU A 88 -18.14 -4.18 -15.09
CA LEU A 88 -18.53 -5.42 -15.79
C LEU A 88 -19.84 -5.24 -16.55
N ARG A 89 -20.80 -4.52 -15.99
CA ARG A 89 -22.08 -4.26 -16.64
C ARG A 89 -21.97 -3.25 -17.78
N THR A 90 -21.17 -2.19 -17.61
CA THR A 90 -21.07 -1.10 -18.59
C THR A 90 -19.99 -1.33 -19.65
N CYS A 91 -19.03 -2.23 -19.41
CA CYS A 91 -17.99 -2.61 -20.34
C CYS A 91 -17.81 -4.15 -20.36
N PRO A 92 -18.71 -4.92 -21.03
CA PRO A 92 -18.68 -6.38 -20.99
C PRO A 92 -17.40 -7.00 -21.57
N THR A 93 -16.64 -6.29 -22.41
CA THR A 93 -15.34 -6.75 -22.94
C THR A 93 -14.30 -7.00 -21.85
N LEU A 94 -14.49 -6.43 -20.66
CA LEU A 94 -13.66 -6.71 -19.49
C LEU A 94 -13.74 -8.18 -19.03
N SER A 95 -14.87 -8.86 -19.27
CA SER A 95 -15.05 -10.28 -18.93
C SER A 95 -14.35 -11.22 -19.93
N TYR A 96 -13.22 -10.78 -20.49
CA TYR A 96 -12.41 -11.59 -21.39
C TYR A 96 -11.83 -12.83 -20.68
N GLN A 97 -11.82 -13.96 -21.37
CA GLN A 97 -11.17 -15.19 -20.94
C GLN A 97 -10.12 -15.61 -21.97
N ALA A 98 -8.90 -15.94 -21.49
CA ALA A 98 -7.84 -16.38 -22.37
C ALA A 98 -8.16 -17.74 -23.01
N PRO A 99 -7.98 -17.93 -24.34
CA PRO A 99 -8.44 -19.14 -25.06
C PRO A 99 -7.84 -20.46 -24.55
N HIS A 100 -6.68 -20.43 -23.92
CA HIS A 100 -6.04 -21.63 -23.39
C HIS A 100 -6.76 -22.21 -22.15
N LEU A 101 -7.66 -21.46 -21.53
CA LEU A 101 -8.42 -21.87 -20.36
C LEU A 101 -9.66 -22.70 -20.72
N ASP A 102 -10.13 -22.61 -21.97
CA ASP A 102 -11.27 -23.39 -22.46
C ASP A 102 -10.91 -24.87 -22.74
N VAL A 103 -9.61 -25.14 -22.88
CA VAL A 103 -9.11 -26.49 -23.05
C VAL A 103 -8.87 -27.09 -21.68
N MET A 104 -9.76 -28.00 -21.23
CA MET A 104 -9.51 -28.80 -20.04
C MET A 104 -8.13 -29.50 -20.20
N GLN A 105 -7.10 -28.95 -19.57
CA GLN A 105 -5.81 -29.62 -19.49
C GLN A 105 -5.98 -30.76 -18.49
N THR A 106 -6.31 -31.95 -19.00
CA THR A 106 -6.10 -33.22 -18.29
C THR A 106 -4.62 -33.26 -17.92
N GLY A 107 -4.32 -33.02 -16.64
CA GLY A 107 -3.03 -33.10 -15.98
C GLY A 107 -1.79 -32.84 -16.85
N LYS A 108 -0.98 -31.85 -16.50
CA LYS A 108 0.35 -31.70 -17.12
C LYS A 108 1.11 -33.01 -16.98
N ALA A 109 1.78 -33.45 -18.03
CA ALA A 109 2.69 -34.60 -17.97
C ALA A 109 3.68 -34.38 -16.81
N GLY A 110 3.89 -35.39 -15.97
CA GLY A 110 4.44 -35.35 -14.62
C GLY A 110 5.74 -34.60 -14.32
N ASN A 111 6.34 -33.87 -15.28
CA ASN A 111 7.58 -33.08 -15.10
C ASN A 111 7.52 -31.66 -15.69
N ALA A 112 6.34 -31.17 -16.12
CA ALA A 112 6.25 -29.82 -16.66
C ALA A 112 6.25 -28.80 -15.52
N LYS A 113 7.10 -27.74 -15.62
CA LYS A 113 7.12 -26.63 -14.69
C LYS A 113 5.78 -25.89 -14.65
N ILE A 114 5.47 -25.30 -13.51
CA ILE A 114 4.33 -24.40 -13.34
C ILE A 114 4.72 -23.03 -13.90
N LYS A 115 3.97 -22.55 -14.86
CA LYS A 115 4.17 -21.21 -15.41
C LYS A 115 3.49 -20.18 -14.52
N ILE A 116 4.30 -19.41 -13.79
CA ILE A 116 3.83 -18.33 -12.91
C ILE A 116 4.18 -16.98 -13.50
N GLY A 117 3.17 -16.11 -13.60
CA GLY A 117 3.33 -14.72 -14.04
C GLY A 117 3.23 -13.75 -12.86
N PHE A 118 4.06 -12.71 -12.86
CA PHE A 118 3.91 -11.55 -11.98
C PHE A 118 3.62 -10.32 -12.83
N LEU A 119 2.57 -9.56 -12.48
CA LEU A 119 2.12 -8.45 -13.30
C LEU A 119 1.92 -7.17 -12.47
N SER A 120 2.76 -6.16 -12.72
CA SER A 120 2.62 -4.83 -12.12
C SER A 120 3.32 -3.75 -12.96
N THR A 121 2.73 -2.57 -13.08
CA THR A 121 3.40 -1.39 -13.63
C THR A 121 4.41 -0.75 -12.65
N ASN A 122 4.48 -1.26 -11.41
CA ASN A 122 5.35 -0.78 -10.35
C ASN A 122 6.59 -1.66 -10.11
N PHE A 123 6.97 -2.52 -11.06
CA PHE A 123 8.23 -3.25 -11.04
C PHE A 123 9.41 -2.34 -11.37
N ARG A 124 9.72 -1.48 -10.41
CA ARG A 124 10.77 -0.45 -10.44
C ARG A 124 11.14 -0.09 -9.01
N ASN A 125 12.02 0.89 -8.79
CA ASN A 125 12.33 1.40 -7.44
C ASN A 125 11.09 2.08 -6.81
N HIS A 126 10.17 1.25 -6.45
CA HIS A 126 8.88 1.53 -5.82
C HIS A 126 8.63 0.47 -4.75
N THR A 127 7.79 0.76 -3.74
CA THR A 127 7.45 -0.19 -2.67
C THR A 127 7.07 -1.57 -3.21
N VAL A 128 6.22 -1.64 -4.22
CA VAL A 128 5.78 -2.92 -4.84
C VAL A 128 6.95 -3.69 -5.46
N GLY A 129 7.78 -3.02 -6.26
CA GLY A 129 8.96 -3.66 -6.87
C GLY A 129 9.90 -4.22 -5.81
N ARG A 130 10.15 -3.48 -4.74
CA ARG A 130 11.01 -3.88 -3.62
C ARG A 130 10.43 -5.02 -2.77
N LEU A 131 9.11 -5.08 -2.58
CA LEU A 131 8.44 -6.16 -1.85
C LEU A 131 8.48 -7.50 -2.61
N PHE A 132 8.42 -7.45 -3.93
CA PHE A 132 8.24 -8.65 -4.76
C PHE A 132 9.50 -9.09 -5.53
N CYS A 133 10.53 -8.24 -5.67
CA CYS A 133 11.74 -8.58 -6.43
C CYS A 133 12.41 -9.86 -5.90
N GLY A 134 12.49 -10.04 -4.58
CA GLY A 134 13.09 -11.23 -3.99
C GLY A 134 12.25 -12.50 -4.22
N ILE A 135 10.91 -12.43 -4.16
CA ILE A 135 10.06 -13.57 -4.51
C ILE A 135 10.30 -13.98 -5.96
N ILE A 136 10.31 -13.01 -6.89
CA ILE A 136 10.57 -13.27 -8.31
C ILE A 136 11.92 -13.94 -8.50
N ALA A 137 12.97 -13.48 -7.80
CA ALA A 137 14.31 -14.00 -7.94
C ALA A 137 14.50 -15.40 -7.31
N GLU A 138 13.92 -15.64 -6.12
CA GLU A 138 14.23 -16.81 -5.28
C GLU A 138 13.26 -18.00 -5.49
N LEU A 139 12.21 -17.85 -6.30
CA LEU A 139 11.34 -18.98 -6.66
C LEU A 139 12.17 -20.14 -7.25
N ASP A 140 11.91 -21.37 -6.80
CA ASP A 140 12.63 -22.57 -7.28
C ASP A 140 12.38 -22.82 -8.77
N ARG A 141 13.38 -22.54 -9.59
CA ARG A 141 13.37 -22.74 -11.05
C ARG A 141 13.29 -24.20 -11.49
N LYS A 142 13.40 -25.16 -10.58
CA LYS A 142 13.11 -26.58 -10.87
C LYS A 142 11.60 -26.81 -10.95
N VAL A 143 10.81 -26.02 -10.22
CA VAL A 143 9.36 -26.14 -10.11
C VAL A 143 8.65 -25.11 -11.00
N PHE A 144 9.17 -23.86 -11.04
CA PHE A 144 8.53 -22.74 -11.68
C PHE A 144 9.28 -22.24 -12.92
N GLU A 145 8.52 -21.83 -13.93
CA GLU A 145 8.94 -20.95 -15.02
C GLU A 145 8.32 -19.58 -14.74
N VAL A 146 9.17 -18.56 -14.50
CA VAL A 146 8.73 -17.24 -14.02
C VAL A 146 8.69 -16.23 -15.17
N ALA A 147 7.50 -15.73 -15.47
CA ALA A 147 7.28 -14.64 -16.41
C ALA A 147 6.94 -13.35 -15.63
N VAL A 148 7.51 -12.23 -16.05
CA VAL A 148 7.21 -10.92 -15.46
C VAL A 148 6.65 -9.99 -16.53
N PHE A 149 5.59 -9.26 -16.16
CA PHE A 149 4.93 -8.26 -16.99
C PHE A 149 5.02 -6.91 -16.29
N GLY A 150 5.79 -6.00 -16.85
CA GLY A 150 6.08 -4.70 -16.21
C GLY A 150 6.23 -3.55 -17.19
N GLY A 151 6.52 -2.37 -16.65
CA GLY A 151 7.00 -1.24 -17.44
C GLY A 151 8.43 -1.48 -17.93
N LYS A 152 9.02 -0.47 -18.59
CA LYS A 152 10.44 -0.52 -18.97
C LYS A 152 11.32 -0.52 -17.72
N ALA A 153 12.28 -1.45 -17.66
CA ALA A 153 13.28 -1.51 -16.60
C ALA A 153 14.30 -0.38 -16.79
N GLU A 154 14.25 0.66 -15.96
CA GLU A 154 15.10 1.85 -16.06
C GLU A 154 15.89 2.15 -14.78
N ASP A 155 15.60 1.45 -13.70
CA ASP A 155 16.26 1.59 -12.41
C ASP A 155 16.79 0.25 -11.89
N GLU A 156 17.54 0.29 -10.80
CA GLU A 156 18.21 -0.89 -10.23
C GLU A 156 17.25 -2.05 -9.89
N ILE A 157 16.06 -1.75 -9.39
CA ILE A 157 15.06 -2.77 -9.02
C ILE A 157 14.39 -3.35 -10.27
N GLY A 158 14.04 -2.49 -11.25
CA GLY A 158 13.49 -2.95 -12.52
C GLY A 158 14.46 -3.85 -13.28
N LEU A 159 15.73 -3.44 -13.37
CA LEU A 159 16.79 -4.24 -14.00
C LEU A 159 17.05 -5.55 -13.26
N PHE A 160 17.05 -5.54 -11.92
CA PHE A 160 17.17 -6.74 -11.10
C PHE A 160 16.03 -7.73 -11.38
N ILE A 161 14.77 -7.25 -11.44
CA ILE A 161 13.61 -8.09 -11.73
C ILE A 161 13.70 -8.69 -13.14
N GLU A 162 14.10 -7.87 -14.14
CA GLU A 162 14.28 -8.34 -15.51
C GLU A 162 15.35 -9.43 -15.60
N GLU A 163 16.52 -9.24 -14.97
CA GLU A 163 17.64 -10.20 -14.96
C GLU A 163 17.28 -11.53 -14.28
N HIS A 164 16.45 -11.48 -13.24
CA HIS A 164 16.09 -12.66 -12.44
C HIS A 164 14.75 -13.29 -12.83
N SER A 165 14.15 -12.89 -13.95
CA SER A 165 12.99 -13.56 -14.54
C SER A 165 13.42 -14.50 -15.68
N ASP A 166 12.67 -15.60 -15.93
CA ASP A 166 12.94 -16.43 -17.11
C ASP A 166 12.47 -15.71 -18.39
N GLN A 167 11.42 -14.88 -18.28
CA GLN A 167 10.90 -14.04 -19.37
C GLN A 167 10.39 -12.72 -18.80
N PHE A 168 10.81 -11.61 -19.39
CA PHE A 168 10.31 -10.27 -19.06
C PHE A 168 9.58 -9.68 -20.26
N TYR A 169 8.34 -9.21 -20.03
CA TYR A 169 7.48 -8.61 -21.03
C TYR A 169 7.15 -7.17 -20.69
N HIS A 170 7.41 -6.26 -21.64
CA HIS A 170 6.98 -4.88 -21.49
C HIS A 170 5.49 -4.76 -21.78
N LEU A 171 4.72 -4.31 -20.79
CA LEU A 171 3.29 -4.09 -20.92
C LEU A 171 3.03 -2.88 -21.84
N PRO A 172 2.27 -3.05 -22.94
CA PRO A 172 1.82 -1.92 -23.72
C PRO A 172 0.80 -1.08 -22.92
N ASN A 173 0.79 0.23 -23.15
CA ASN A 173 -0.21 1.13 -22.55
C ASN A 173 -1.53 1.10 -23.35
N ASN A 174 -2.02 -0.11 -23.62
CA ASN A 174 -3.27 -0.40 -24.27
C ASN A 174 -3.84 -1.68 -23.66
N LEU A 175 -5.09 -1.64 -23.18
CA LEU A 175 -5.67 -2.74 -22.42
C LEU A 175 -5.82 -4.02 -23.25
N SER A 176 -6.31 -3.93 -24.49
CA SER A 176 -6.48 -5.07 -25.38
C SER A 176 -5.15 -5.73 -25.74
N GLU A 177 -4.13 -4.92 -26.10
CA GLU A 177 -2.79 -5.43 -26.43
C GLU A 177 -2.11 -6.08 -25.21
N ALA A 178 -2.23 -5.48 -24.04
CA ALA A 178 -1.69 -6.03 -22.79
C ALA A 178 -2.36 -7.37 -22.45
N ARG A 179 -3.68 -7.44 -22.59
CA ARG A 179 -4.49 -8.65 -22.40
C ARG A 179 -4.04 -9.79 -23.30
N GLU A 180 -3.89 -9.51 -24.59
CA GLU A 180 -3.42 -10.49 -25.57
C GLU A 180 -1.98 -10.96 -25.29
N LEU A 181 -1.10 -10.05 -24.90
CA LEU A 181 0.29 -10.36 -24.53
C LEU A 181 0.31 -11.38 -23.39
N VAL A 182 -0.41 -11.11 -22.31
CA VAL A 182 -0.47 -12.04 -21.16
C VAL A 182 -1.13 -13.36 -21.55
N ALA A 183 -2.25 -13.33 -22.28
CA ALA A 183 -2.96 -14.55 -22.69
C ALA A 183 -2.10 -15.50 -23.54
N ARG A 184 -1.21 -14.98 -24.39
CA ARG A 184 -0.30 -15.79 -25.24
C ARG A 184 0.73 -16.57 -24.44
N THR A 185 1.08 -16.14 -23.22
CA THR A 185 2.06 -16.86 -22.37
C THR A 185 1.50 -18.12 -21.73
N ARG A 186 0.17 -18.28 -21.70
CA ARG A 186 -0.53 -19.48 -21.22
C ARG A 186 -0.12 -19.86 -19.79
N LEU A 187 -0.27 -18.90 -18.88
CA LEU A 187 0.08 -19.05 -17.48
C LEU A 187 -0.83 -20.04 -16.74
N ASP A 188 -0.26 -20.77 -15.79
CA ASP A 188 -1.02 -21.55 -14.81
C ASP A 188 -1.47 -20.65 -13.64
N ILE A 189 -0.55 -19.78 -13.17
CA ILE A 189 -0.79 -18.86 -12.06
C ILE A 189 -0.42 -17.45 -12.53
N LEU A 190 -1.26 -16.47 -12.21
CA LEU A 190 -0.95 -15.06 -12.38
C LEU A 190 -1.09 -14.34 -11.05
N VAL A 191 -0.02 -13.70 -10.60
CA VAL A 191 0.04 -12.91 -9.37
C VAL A 191 0.09 -11.43 -9.72
N TYR A 192 -0.87 -10.68 -9.23
CA TYR A 192 -0.87 -9.23 -9.23
C TYR A 192 -0.36 -8.74 -7.87
N PRO A 193 0.86 -8.20 -7.76
CA PRO A 193 1.36 -7.62 -6.51
C PRO A 193 0.46 -6.51 -5.96
N ASP A 194 -0.12 -5.72 -6.86
CA ASP A 194 -0.94 -4.55 -6.54
C ASP A 194 -2.08 -4.40 -7.57
N ILE A 195 -3.31 -4.36 -7.10
CA ILE A 195 -4.49 -4.01 -7.91
C ILE A 195 -5.11 -2.75 -7.31
N GLY A 196 -5.40 -1.74 -8.16
CA GLY A 196 -5.96 -0.46 -7.71
C GLY A 196 -4.96 0.70 -7.67
N MET A 197 -3.66 0.47 -7.85
CA MET A 197 -2.65 1.54 -7.93
C MET A 197 -2.50 2.12 -9.35
N SER A 198 -2.75 1.30 -10.37
CA SER A 198 -2.65 1.69 -11.78
C SER A 198 -3.93 1.30 -12.53
N PRO A 199 -4.48 2.18 -13.39
CA PRO A 199 -5.62 1.81 -14.22
C PRO A 199 -5.35 0.58 -15.11
N LEU A 200 -4.15 0.46 -15.68
CA LEU A 200 -3.82 -0.66 -16.55
C LEU A 200 -3.89 -1.99 -15.80
N THR A 201 -3.24 -2.12 -14.65
CA THR A 201 -3.29 -3.35 -13.84
C THR A 201 -4.69 -3.63 -13.32
N TYR A 202 -5.41 -2.58 -12.88
CA TYR A 202 -6.78 -2.70 -12.39
C TYR A 202 -7.73 -3.25 -13.45
N PHE A 203 -7.79 -2.64 -14.65
CA PHE A 203 -8.70 -3.09 -15.71
C PHE A 203 -8.26 -4.40 -16.37
N LEU A 204 -6.97 -4.69 -16.41
CA LEU A 204 -6.46 -5.97 -16.89
C LEU A 204 -6.89 -7.13 -15.98
N ALA A 205 -6.95 -6.88 -14.67
CA ALA A 205 -7.34 -7.86 -13.67
C ALA A 205 -8.82 -8.30 -13.76
N PHE A 206 -9.69 -7.58 -14.47
CA PHE A 206 -11.05 -8.04 -14.78
C PHE A 206 -11.08 -9.28 -15.68
N SER A 207 -10.05 -9.49 -16.48
CA SER A 207 -9.93 -10.61 -17.42
C SER A 207 -9.41 -11.86 -16.72
N ARG A 208 -9.89 -13.02 -17.13
CA ARG A 208 -9.35 -14.33 -16.72
C ARG A 208 -8.19 -14.70 -17.64
N LEU A 209 -6.94 -14.54 -17.21
CA LEU A 209 -5.73 -14.72 -18.01
C LEU A 209 -4.88 -15.94 -17.59
N ALA A 210 -5.16 -16.53 -16.42
CA ALA A 210 -4.54 -17.73 -15.91
C ALA A 210 -5.57 -18.64 -15.22
N GLN A 211 -5.22 -19.91 -14.99
CA GLN A 211 -6.10 -20.85 -14.29
C GLN A 211 -6.36 -20.41 -12.85
N VAL A 212 -5.32 -19.88 -12.19
CA VAL A 212 -5.38 -19.30 -10.83
C VAL A 212 -4.87 -17.87 -10.91
N GLN A 213 -5.65 -16.93 -10.39
CA GLN A 213 -5.26 -15.52 -10.27
C GLN A 213 -5.26 -15.09 -8.82
N CYS A 214 -4.16 -14.50 -8.39
CA CYS A 214 -3.95 -14.07 -7.02
C CYS A 214 -3.63 -12.58 -6.97
N VAL A 215 -4.00 -11.92 -5.88
CA VAL A 215 -3.55 -10.57 -5.58
C VAL A 215 -2.71 -10.57 -4.30
N GLY A 216 -1.64 -9.77 -4.29
CA GLY A 216 -0.82 -9.51 -3.11
C GLY A 216 -1.24 -8.21 -2.40
N TRP A 217 -0.60 -7.92 -1.29
CA TRP A 217 -0.90 -6.78 -0.44
C TRP A 217 -0.11 -5.49 -0.78
N GLY A 218 0.46 -5.38 -1.98
CA GLY A 218 1.11 -4.14 -2.43
C GLY A 218 0.14 -2.94 -2.47
N HIS A 219 -1.15 -3.21 -2.71
CA HIS A 219 -2.26 -2.32 -2.38
C HIS A 219 -3.21 -3.12 -1.47
N PRO A 220 -3.16 -2.92 -0.14
CA PRO A 220 -3.69 -3.86 0.83
C PRO A 220 -5.21 -3.72 1.05
N VAL A 221 -5.98 -3.94 -0.01
CA VAL A 221 -7.45 -3.93 0.00
C VAL A 221 -7.98 -4.99 -0.97
N THR A 222 -9.12 -5.57 -0.64
CA THR A 222 -9.84 -6.47 -1.56
C THR A 222 -10.12 -5.79 -2.89
N THR A 223 -10.09 -6.55 -3.98
CA THR A 223 -10.25 -6.00 -5.34
C THR A 223 -11.71 -5.83 -5.77
N GLY A 224 -12.63 -6.61 -5.19
CA GLY A 224 -14.01 -6.70 -5.64
C GLY A 224 -14.19 -7.46 -6.96
N LEU A 225 -13.13 -8.06 -7.52
CA LEU A 225 -13.11 -8.66 -8.84
C LEU A 225 -13.42 -10.16 -8.80
N PRO A 226 -14.44 -10.65 -9.52
CA PRO A 226 -14.74 -12.09 -9.56
C PRO A 226 -13.71 -12.93 -10.33
N SER A 227 -12.79 -12.28 -11.04
CA SER A 227 -11.68 -12.89 -11.78
C SER A 227 -10.48 -13.22 -10.90
N ILE A 228 -10.41 -12.71 -9.68
CA ILE A 228 -9.30 -12.96 -8.73
C ILE A 228 -9.75 -14.02 -7.73
N ASP A 229 -9.00 -15.12 -7.65
CA ASP A 229 -9.36 -16.27 -6.82
C ASP A 229 -8.91 -16.12 -5.37
N TYR A 230 -7.69 -15.60 -5.15
CA TYR A 230 -7.06 -15.55 -3.84
C TYR A 230 -6.47 -14.18 -3.55
N PHE A 231 -6.68 -13.73 -2.30
CA PHE A 231 -5.88 -12.66 -1.68
C PHE A 231 -4.77 -13.32 -0.84
N LEU A 232 -3.51 -13.01 -1.17
CA LEU A 232 -2.34 -13.57 -0.48
C LEU A 232 -1.96 -12.68 0.69
N SER A 233 -2.08 -13.21 1.91
CA SER A 233 -1.74 -12.54 3.16
C SER A 233 -0.93 -13.47 4.08
N SER A 234 -0.81 -13.15 5.36
CA SER A 234 -0.17 -14.02 6.36
C SER A 234 -0.94 -14.07 7.66
N LEU A 235 -0.54 -15.02 8.53
CA LEU A 235 -1.16 -15.20 9.84
C LEU A 235 -1.05 -13.95 10.72
N HIS A 236 0.05 -13.22 10.66
CA HIS A 236 0.29 -12.02 11.48
C HIS A 236 -0.31 -10.74 10.87
N LEU A 237 -0.49 -10.71 9.54
CA LEU A 237 -1.10 -9.55 8.88
C LEU A 237 -2.62 -9.45 9.09
N GLU A 238 -3.27 -10.56 9.39
CA GLU A 238 -4.71 -10.65 9.53
C GLU A 238 -5.15 -10.82 10.99
N GLU A 239 -6.44 -10.67 11.23
CA GLU A 239 -7.04 -11.08 12.50
C GLU A 239 -6.91 -12.58 12.70
N GLN A 240 -6.83 -13.00 13.97
CA GLN A 240 -6.61 -14.42 14.31
C GLN A 240 -7.75 -15.31 13.81
N GLU A 241 -8.98 -14.87 14.02
CA GLU A 241 -10.17 -15.60 13.56
C GLU A 241 -10.33 -15.46 12.04
N ILE A 242 -10.32 -16.60 11.36
CA ILE A 242 -10.32 -16.64 9.89
C ILE A 242 -11.59 -16.06 9.28
N ASP A 243 -12.74 -16.28 9.91
CA ASP A 243 -14.03 -15.82 9.39
C ASP A 243 -14.13 -14.29 9.48
N ASP A 244 -13.60 -13.68 10.55
CA ASP A 244 -13.54 -12.24 10.69
C ASP A 244 -12.62 -11.64 9.63
N ALA A 245 -11.39 -12.15 9.49
CA ALA A 245 -10.46 -11.73 8.47
C ALA A 245 -11.03 -11.92 7.04
N GLN A 246 -11.63 -13.07 6.73
CA GLN A 246 -12.24 -13.34 5.42
C GLN A 246 -13.38 -12.36 5.09
N SER A 247 -14.07 -11.83 6.11
CA SER A 247 -15.18 -10.92 5.88
C SER A 247 -14.80 -9.63 5.14
N HIS A 248 -13.52 -9.24 5.16
CA HIS A 248 -12.97 -8.05 4.49
C HIS A 248 -12.63 -8.29 3.01
N TYR A 249 -12.67 -9.53 2.53
CA TYR A 249 -12.20 -9.91 1.19
C TYR A 249 -13.31 -10.54 0.35
N THR A 250 -13.35 -10.20 -0.95
CA THR A 250 -14.18 -10.87 -1.96
C THR A 250 -13.51 -12.13 -2.47
N GLU A 251 -12.19 -12.11 -2.53
CA GLU A 251 -11.34 -13.24 -2.86
C GLU A 251 -11.29 -14.23 -1.70
N LYS A 252 -10.91 -15.48 -1.97
CA LYS A 252 -10.57 -16.40 -0.90
C LYS A 252 -9.28 -15.96 -0.23
N LEU A 253 -9.35 -15.57 1.05
CA LEU A 253 -8.19 -15.19 1.83
C LEU A 253 -7.28 -16.42 2.05
N HIS A 254 -6.01 -16.31 1.63
CA HIS A 254 -5.00 -17.33 1.86
C HIS A 254 -3.88 -16.76 2.75
N ARG A 255 -3.85 -17.23 4.01
CA ARG A 255 -2.86 -16.79 5.00
C ARG A 255 -1.65 -17.74 4.98
N LEU A 256 -0.53 -17.23 4.54
CA LEU A 256 0.77 -17.89 4.63
C LEU A 256 1.31 -17.79 6.07
N THR A 257 2.31 -18.59 6.41
CA THR A 257 2.99 -18.47 7.70
C THR A 257 3.73 -17.13 7.82
N LEU A 258 4.39 -16.72 6.74
CA LEU A 258 5.11 -15.44 6.63
C LEU A 258 4.41 -14.52 5.61
N PRO A 259 4.61 -13.20 5.68
CA PRO A 259 4.13 -12.30 4.65
C PRO A 259 4.59 -12.74 3.25
N PRO A 260 3.75 -12.65 2.22
CA PRO A 260 4.09 -13.03 0.85
C PRO A 260 5.00 -11.99 0.18
N THR A 261 6.15 -11.76 0.78
CA THR A 261 7.20 -10.83 0.34
C THR A 261 8.56 -11.41 0.68
N TYR A 262 9.59 -10.98 -0.04
CA TYR A 262 10.96 -11.32 0.27
C TYR A 262 11.81 -10.05 0.14
N LEU A 263 12.33 -9.60 1.26
CA LEU A 263 13.15 -8.40 1.34
C LEU A 263 14.61 -8.78 1.56
N TYR A 264 15.48 -8.27 0.72
CA TYR A 264 16.91 -8.37 0.96
C TYR A 264 17.32 -7.46 2.11
N PRO A 265 18.37 -7.82 2.87
CA PRO A 265 18.84 -7.00 4.00
C PRO A 265 19.14 -5.57 3.60
N CYS A 266 18.66 -4.61 4.40
CA CYS A 266 18.96 -3.21 4.18
C CYS A 266 20.43 -2.90 4.47
N GLN A 267 21.02 -2.03 3.65
CA GLN A 267 22.38 -1.55 3.88
C GLN A 267 22.43 -0.62 5.11
N THR A 268 23.57 -0.63 5.80
CA THR A 268 23.81 0.36 6.84
C THR A 268 24.20 1.69 6.20
N PRO A 269 23.46 2.79 6.41
CA PRO A 269 23.81 4.09 5.83
C PRO A 269 25.12 4.62 6.37
N ALA A 270 25.88 5.35 5.53
CA ALA A 270 27.07 6.04 5.95
C ALA A 270 26.73 7.31 6.76
N LEU A 271 27.68 7.81 7.56
CA LEU A 271 27.48 9.04 8.36
C LEU A 271 27.13 10.25 7.49
N ASN A 272 27.66 10.32 6.27
CA ASN A 272 27.42 11.43 5.35
C ASN A 272 26.02 11.38 4.71
N ASP A 273 25.27 10.28 4.90
CA ASP A 273 23.90 10.15 4.39
C ASP A 273 22.87 10.79 5.33
N ILE A 274 23.28 11.12 6.58
CA ILE A 274 22.37 11.73 7.56
C ILE A 274 21.95 13.11 7.05
N PRO A 275 20.64 13.38 6.90
CA PRO A 275 20.19 14.73 6.55
C PRO A 275 20.59 15.74 7.63
N ASP A 276 20.61 17.03 7.27
CA ASP A 276 20.91 18.07 8.26
C ASP A 276 19.82 18.10 9.35
N LEU A 277 20.21 17.65 10.54
CA LEU A 277 19.40 17.63 11.76
C LEU A 277 19.94 18.60 12.81
N SER A 278 20.67 19.64 12.42
CA SER A 278 21.27 20.63 13.35
C SER A 278 20.22 21.29 14.25
N PHE A 279 18.98 21.50 13.74
CA PHE A 279 17.83 22.01 14.49
C PHE A 279 17.36 21.06 15.62
N ALA A 280 17.69 19.76 15.50
CA ALA A 280 17.28 18.72 16.44
C ALA A 280 18.29 18.45 17.56
N LYS A 281 19.35 19.24 17.64
CA LYS A 281 20.41 19.04 18.68
C LYS A 281 19.85 19.17 20.09
N GLY A 282 20.03 18.14 20.91
CA GLY A 282 19.53 18.09 22.29
C GLY A 282 18.02 17.97 22.42
N LYS A 283 17.34 17.58 21.35
CA LYS A 283 15.88 17.32 21.29
C LYS A 283 15.60 15.84 21.16
N THR A 284 14.47 15.39 21.69
CA THR A 284 13.92 14.06 21.35
C THR A 284 13.36 14.10 19.94
N ARG A 285 13.75 13.14 19.10
CA ARG A 285 13.40 13.09 17.68
C ARG A 285 12.33 12.03 17.43
N TYR A 286 11.10 12.49 17.34
CA TYR A 286 9.96 11.70 16.89
C TYR A 286 9.87 11.82 15.36
N VAL A 287 10.14 10.74 14.64
CA VAL A 287 10.14 10.76 13.18
C VAL A 287 8.92 10.01 12.64
N CYS A 288 8.11 10.64 11.81
CA CYS A 288 7.06 9.99 11.04
C CYS A 288 7.47 9.97 9.56
N PRO A 289 8.16 8.91 9.08
CA PRO A 289 8.70 8.88 7.73
C PRO A 289 7.69 8.40 6.69
N GLN A 290 6.40 8.44 7.05
CA GLN A 290 5.31 8.00 6.20
C GLN A 290 4.94 9.07 5.16
N ALA A 291 4.38 8.62 4.01
CA ALA A 291 3.78 9.55 3.06
C ALA A 291 2.67 10.37 3.73
N LEU A 292 2.67 11.69 3.53
CA LEU A 292 1.81 12.62 4.27
C LEU A 292 0.30 12.32 4.14
N PHE A 293 -0.14 11.70 3.04
CA PHE A 293 -1.53 11.29 2.86
C PHE A 293 -1.96 10.10 3.75
N LYS A 294 -1.03 9.46 4.46
CA LYS A 294 -1.31 8.47 5.50
C LYS A 294 -1.63 9.12 6.85
N VAL A 295 -1.32 10.41 7.01
CA VAL A 295 -1.55 11.16 8.25
C VAL A 295 -3.03 11.52 8.37
N HIS A 296 -3.79 10.54 8.91
CA HIS A 296 -5.23 10.70 9.16
C HIS A 296 -5.50 11.80 10.20
N PRO A 297 -6.64 12.53 10.15
CA PRO A 297 -6.97 13.52 11.17
C PRO A 297 -6.97 12.99 12.61
N ASP A 298 -7.33 11.73 12.84
CA ASP A 298 -7.29 11.12 14.17
C ASP A 298 -5.86 10.92 14.72
N PHE A 299 -4.84 11.02 13.87
CA PHE A 299 -3.44 11.02 14.27
C PHE A 299 -2.98 12.37 14.82
N ASP A 300 -3.71 13.44 14.54
CA ASP A 300 -3.32 14.80 14.93
C ASP A 300 -3.27 14.95 16.44
N ASP A 301 -4.30 14.46 17.16
CA ASP A 301 -4.35 14.50 18.62
C ASP A 301 -3.24 13.66 19.27
N LEU A 302 -2.87 12.53 18.66
CA LEU A 302 -1.75 11.70 19.12
C LEU A 302 -0.43 12.46 19.03
N LEU A 303 -0.15 13.06 17.87
CA LEU A 303 1.06 13.84 17.64
C LEU A 303 1.18 15.01 18.61
N VAL A 304 0.11 15.79 18.75
CA VAL A 304 0.07 16.95 19.66
C VAL A 304 0.28 16.49 21.10
N SER A 305 -0.40 15.42 21.53
CA SER A 305 -0.29 14.87 22.89
C SER A 305 1.12 14.36 23.19
N VAL A 306 1.79 13.69 22.26
CA VAL A 306 3.19 13.27 22.39
C VAL A 306 4.09 14.50 22.64
N LEU A 307 3.95 15.52 21.81
CA LEU A 307 4.76 16.72 21.94
C LEU A 307 4.44 17.53 23.22
N GLN A 308 3.20 17.53 23.69
CA GLN A 308 2.82 18.19 24.96
C GLN A 308 3.40 17.45 26.17
N LYS A 309 3.41 16.11 26.16
CA LYS A 309 3.99 15.30 27.25
C LYS A 309 5.52 15.31 27.26
N ASP A 310 6.17 15.50 26.11
CA ASP A 310 7.64 15.70 26.04
C ASP A 310 7.97 17.13 25.56
N PRO A 311 8.22 18.09 26.48
CA PRO A 311 8.56 19.46 26.09
C PRO A 311 9.86 19.61 25.28
N SER A 312 10.76 18.62 25.32
CA SER A 312 11.99 18.61 24.52
C SER A 312 11.82 17.95 23.15
N GLY A 313 10.69 17.27 22.92
CA GLY A 313 10.42 16.54 21.71
C GLY A 313 10.14 17.44 20.49
N ILE A 314 10.56 17.00 19.34
CA ILE A 314 10.20 17.56 18.03
C ILE A 314 9.72 16.45 17.13
N ALA A 315 8.80 16.77 16.22
CA ALA A 315 8.34 15.83 15.19
C ALA A 315 8.98 16.16 13.84
N ILE A 316 9.42 15.13 13.13
CA ILE A 316 10.09 15.24 11.83
C ILE A 316 9.32 14.40 10.81
N PHE A 317 8.94 15.02 9.72
CA PHE A 317 8.26 14.41 8.60
C PHE A 317 9.10 14.54 7.31
N ILE A 318 8.76 13.79 6.27
CA ILE A 318 9.33 13.95 4.93
C ILE A 318 8.30 14.69 4.07
N GLU A 319 8.74 15.73 3.35
CA GLU A 319 7.89 16.56 2.49
C GLU A 319 7.22 15.72 1.39
N GLY A 320 5.97 16.05 1.08
CA GLY A 320 5.20 15.44 0.03
C GLY A 320 5.07 16.34 -1.21
N GLN A 321 3.86 16.43 -1.75
CA GLN A 321 3.55 17.40 -2.80
C GLN A 321 3.37 18.79 -2.21
N ALA A 322 3.57 19.80 -3.04
CA ALA A 322 3.41 21.21 -2.64
C ALA A 322 2.07 21.46 -1.95
N GLY A 323 2.10 22.11 -0.80
CA GLY A 323 0.93 22.45 0.00
C GLY A 323 0.45 21.35 0.97
N TRP A 324 0.96 20.12 0.90
CA TRP A 324 0.53 19.05 1.80
C TRP A 324 0.98 19.30 3.25
N SER A 325 2.22 19.68 3.44
CA SER A 325 2.77 20.04 4.74
C SER A 325 2.02 21.22 5.37
N GLU A 326 1.67 22.24 4.58
CA GLU A 326 0.93 23.38 5.09
C GLU A 326 -0.51 23.03 5.52
N ASN A 327 -1.19 22.13 4.79
CA ASN A 327 -2.49 21.62 5.20
C ASN A 327 -2.41 20.86 6.52
N LEU A 328 -1.37 20.03 6.73
CA LEU A 328 -1.15 19.34 8.00
C LEU A 328 -0.85 20.33 9.13
N ARG A 329 0.03 21.31 8.90
CA ARG A 329 0.31 22.37 9.88
C ARG A 329 -0.96 23.13 10.27
N ALA A 330 -1.83 23.44 9.31
CA ALA A 330 -3.09 24.11 9.58
C ALA A 330 -4.03 23.28 10.49
N ARG A 331 -4.08 21.95 10.30
CA ARG A 331 -4.82 21.05 11.18
C ARG A 331 -4.26 21.05 12.59
N TRP A 332 -2.95 20.89 12.73
CA TRP A 332 -2.28 20.83 14.03
C TRP A 332 -2.32 22.14 14.80
N ARG A 333 -2.18 23.29 14.12
CA ARG A 333 -2.36 24.61 14.71
C ARG A 333 -3.77 24.87 15.27
N ALA A 334 -4.78 24.20 14.72
CA ALA A 334 -6.14 24.28 15.24
C ALA A 334 -6.28 23.58 16.61
N ILE A 335 -5.38 22.64 16.94
CA ILE A 335 -5.33 21.92 18.24
C ILE A 335 -4.36 22.64 19.19
N ASP A 336 -3.17 22.99 18.69
CA ASP A 336 -2.11 23.65 19.46
C ASP A 336 -1.41 24.71 18.58
N SER A 337 -1.60 25.98 18.87
CA SER A 337 -1.05 27.10 18.08
C SER A 337 0.48 27.14 18.07
N GLU A 338 1.15 26.58 19.08
CA GLU A 338 2.60 26.58 19.24
C GLU A 338 3.27 25.39 18.55
N ILE A 339 2.51 24.48 17.95
CA ILE A 339 3.00 23.22 17.36
C ILE A 339 4.04 23.46 16.25
N ASP A 340 3.93 24.57 15.49
CA ASP A 340 4.81 24.90 14.37
C ASP A 340 6.29 25.02 14.78
N ASN A 341 6.55 25.42 16.02
CA ASN A 341 7.91 25.53 16.55
C ASN A 341 8.59 24.18 16.77
N ARG A 342 7.82 23.09 16.67
CA ARG A 342 8.23 21.74 17.05
C ARG A 342 8.03 20.70 15.97
N VAL A 343 7.50 21.10 14.80
CA VAL A 343 7.28 20.20 13.66
C VAL A 343 8.14 20.65 12.47
N TYR A 344 8.89 19.70 11.91
CA TYR A 344 9.83 19.93 10.81
C TYR A 344 9.52 19.02 9.64
N PHE A 345 9.64 19.52 8.41
CA PHE A 345 9.51 18.77 7.20
C PHE A 345 10.86 18.77 6.47
N LEU A 346 11.43 17.58 6.27
CA LEU A 346 12.65 17.40 5.50
C LEU A 346 12.31 17.22 4.02
N PRO A 347 13.16 17.64 3.10
CA PRO A 347 13.02 17.31 1.69
C PRO A 347 12.92 15.80 1.48
N ARG A 348 12.38 15.37 0.33
CA ARG A 348 12.33 13.95 -0.05
C ARG A 348 13.74 13.35 0.01
N GLN A 349 13.86 12.22 0.68
CA GLN A 349 15.11 11.51 0.88
C GLN A 349 15.31 10.43 -0.21
N ASN A 350 16.56 10.16 -0.57
CA ASN A 350 16.90 8.91 -1.25
C ASN A 350 16.96 7.77 -0.23
N GLN A 351 17.21 6.54 -0.69
CA GLN A 351 17.20 5.34 0.17
C GLN A 351 18.16 5.46 1.36
N ASN A 352 19.41 5.90 1.12
CA ASN A 352 20.41 6.03 2.19
C ASN A 352 20.04 7.11 3.18
N GLY A 353 19.58 8.28 2.71
CA GLY A 353 19.10 9.36 3.55
C GLY A 353 17.87 8.96 4.39
N PHE A 354 16.98 8.13 3.82
CA PHE A 354 15.85 7.58 4.56
C PHE A 354 16.30 6.65 5.69
N LEU A 355 17.18 5.69 5.40
CA LEU A 355 17.74 4.79 6.42
C LEU A 355 18.52 5.58 7.49
N ALA A 356 19.30 6.59 7.08
CA ALA A 356 20.03 7.43 7.98
C ALA A 356 19.10 8.27 8.89
N LEU A 357 17.98 8.76 8.37
CA LEU A 357 16.93 9.44 9.14
C LEU A 357 16.30 8.49 10.16
N CYS A 358 15.93 7.26 9.73
CA CYS A 358 15.41 6.24 10.64
C CYS A 358 16.40 5.95 11.77
N LYS A 359 17.67 5.74 11.44
CA LYS A 359 18.74 5.50 12.44
C LYS A 359 18.96 6.67 13.39
N ALA A 360 18.73 7.90 12.93
CA ALA A 360 18.89 9.11 13.74
C ALA A 360 17.67 9.40 14.63
N ALA A 361 16.55 8.75 14.41
CA ALA A 361 15.34 8.93 15.21
C ALA A 361 15.51 8.29 16.60
N ASP A 362 14.88 8.88 17.63
CA ASP A 362 14.72 8.26 18.94
C ASP A 362 13.48 7.34 18.93
N VAL A 363 12.44 7.73 18.18
CA VAL A 363 11.19 6.97 18.00
C VAL A 363 10.65 7.21 16.60
N ILE A 364 10.21 6.15 15.94
CA ILE A 364 9.37 6.26 14.74
C ILE A 364 7.89 6.29 15.17
N LEU A 365 7.16 7.31 14.73
CA LEU A 365 5.72 7.40 14.90
C LEU A 365 5.03 6.76 13.68
N ASP A 366 4.35 5.63 13.87
CA ASP A 366 3.60 4.98 12.81
C ASP A 366 2.19 5.57 12.70
N THR A 367 1.66 5.60 11.48
CA THR A 367 0.30 6.07 11.20
C THR A 367 -0.73 4.96 11.45
N ILE A 368 -1.88 5.32 12.05
CA ILE A 368 -2.77 4.37 12.75
C ILE A 368 -3.75 3.58 11.85
N PHE A 369 -4.08 4.07 10.66
CA PHE A 369 -5.01 3.38 9.75
C PHE A 369 -4.32 2.75 8.54
N PHE A 370 -3.20 3.30 8.15
CA PHE A 370 -2.33 2.73 7.13
C PHE A 370 -0.89 2.87 7.61
N CYS A 371 -0.40 1.85 8.27
CA CYS A 371 0.93 1.85 8.89
C CYS A 371 2.07 1.72 7.86
N GLY A 372 3.28 1.66 8.35
CA GLY A 372 4.46 1.41 7.52
C GLY A 372 4.46 -0.02 6.96
N GLY A 373 4.84 -0.16 5.68
CA GLY A 373 5.18 -1.44 5.07
C GLY A 373 6.69 -1.62 5.05
N ILE A 374 7.33 -1.40 3.90
CA ILE A 374 8.80 -1.40 3.78
C ILE A 374 9.45 -0.40 4.75
N SER A 375 8.88 0.79 4.92
CA SER A 375 9.41 1.80 5.83
C SER A 375 9.55 1.31 7.27
N SER A 376 8.67 0.43 7.74
CA SER A 376 8.79 -0.20 9.05
C SER A 376 9.94 -1.19 9.11
N VAL A 377 10.09 -2.06 8.10
CA VAL A 377 11.24 -2.96 8.00
C VAL A 377 12.55 -2.18 7.95
N GLU A 378 12.60 -1.09 7.18
CA GLU A 378 13.76 -0.22 7.08
C GLU A 378 14.13 0.42 8.42
N ALA A 379 13.14 0.91 9.18
CA ALA A 379 13.39 1.46 10.51
C ALA A 379 13.84 0.37 11.50
N LEU A 380 13.17 -0.80 11.53
CA LEU A 380 13.57 -1.94 12.37
C LEU A 380 14.97 -2.45 12.01
N SER A 381 15.35 -2.46 10.72
CA SER A 381 16.70 -2.83 10.28
C SER A 381 17.79 -1.88 10.82
N GLN A 382 17.41 -0.64 11.13
CA GLN A 382 18.29 0.32 11.81
C GLN A 382 18.19 0.24 13.35
N LYS A 383 17.46 -0.74 13.90
CA LYS A 383 17.18 -1.00 15.31
C LYS A 383 16.30 0.08 15.98
N THR A 384 15.71 0.96 15.20
CA THR A 384 14.91 2.07 15.71
C THR A 384 13.50 1.60 16.09
N PRO A 385 13.03 1.80 17.33
CA PRO A 385 11.72 1.40 17.76
C PRO A 385 10.63 2.22 17.05
N ILE A 386 9.54 1.54 16.70
CA ILE A 386 8.37 2.11 16.04
C ILE A 386 7.20 1.98 17.01
N ILE A 387 6.62 3.08 17.47
CA ILE A 387 5.32 3.00 18.11
C ILE A 387 4.24 2.80 17.07
N THR A 388 3.44 1.76 17.21
CA THR A 388 2.34 1.44 16.30
C THR A 388 1.06 1.13 17.08
N TRP A 389 -0.09 1.40 16.45
CA TRP A 389 -1.41 1.08 16.98
C TRP A 389 -2.29 0.60 15.83
N PRO A 390 -2.62 -0.72 15.77
CA PRO A 390 -3.51 -1.26 14.76
C PRO A 390 -4.96 -0.85 15.06
N ASN A 391 -5.32 0.41 14.75
CA ASN A 391 -6.62 1.01 15.04
C ASN A 391 -7.72 0.63 14.04
N SER A 392 -7.54 -0.47 13.31
CA SER A 392 -8.51 -1.03 12.37
C SER A 392 -8.25 -2.53 12.20
N PRO A 393 -9.27 -3.36 11.99
CA PRO A 393 -9.09 -4.80 11.76
C PRO A 393 -8.46 -5.13 10.41
N ILE A 394 -8.48 -4.19 9.46
CA ILE A 394 -7.96 -4.43 8.11
C ILE A 394 -6.43 -4.40 8.04
N LEU A 395 -5.90 -5.21 7.13
CA LEU A 395 -4.47 -5.49 6.95
C LEU A 395 -3.59 -4.23 6.98
N CYS A 396 -4.00 -3.14 6.32
CA CYS A 396 -3.16 -1.95 6.16
C CYS A 396 -2.81 -1.24 7.48
N SER A 397 -3.55 -1.48 8.58
CA SER A 397 -3.23 -0.96 9.91
C SER A 397 -2.36 -1.91 10.74
N ARG A 398 -2.15 -3.15 10.29
CA ARG A 398 -1.55 -4.24 11.08
C ARG A 398 -0.13 -4.61 10.70
N VAL A 399 0.39 -4.07 9.58
CA VAL A 399 1.68 -4.51 9.01
C VAL A 399 2.84 -4.35 9.97
N THR A 400 2.97 -3.20 10.64
CA THR A 400 4.05 -2.98 11.63
C THR A 400 3.89 -3.89 12.84
N THR A 401 2.65 -4.12 13.30
CA THR A 401 2.35 -5.08 14.37
C THR A 401 2.77 -6.50 13.98
N ALA A 402 2.48 -6.92 12.73
CA ALA A 402 2.88 -8.23 12.23
C ALA A 402 4.41 -8.44 12.27
N TYR A 403 5.19 -7.41 11.94
CA TYR A 403 6.64 -7.49 12.07
C TYR A 403 7.10 -7.61 13.53
N TYR A 404 6.44 -6.94 14.46
CA TYR A 404 6.73 -7.08 15.89
C TYR A 404 6.34 -8.46 16.44
N GLU A 405 5.21 -9.01 16.00
CA GLU A 405 4.81 -10.39 16.33
C GLU A 405 5.85 -11.39 15.84
N GLU A 406 6.36 -11.22 14.63
CA GLU A 406 7.37 -12.10 14.01
C GLU A 406 8.68 -12.11 14.82
N ILE A 407 9.15 -10.94 15.28
CA ILE A 407 10.37 -10.82 16.07
C ILE A 407 10.14 -10.90 17.59
N GLY A 408 8.91 -11.13 18.06
CA GLY A 408 8.58 -11.28 19.49
C GLY A 408 8.80 -10.02 20.33
N VAL A 409 8.67 -8.82 19.76
CA VAL A 409 8.87 -7.52 20.47
C VAL A 409 7.58 -6.72 20.48
N MET A 410 6.68 -7.01 21.42
CA MET A 410 5.35 -6.39 21.48
C MET A 410 5.27 -5.11 22.33
N ASP A 411 6.35 -4.70 22.95
CA ASP A 411 6.38 -3.54 23.88
C ASP A 411 6.08 -2.20 23.22
N CYS A 412 6.17 -2.13 21.89
CA CYS A 412 5.90 -0.95 21.08
C CYS A 412 4.54 -0.99 20.35
N VAL A 413 3.68 -1.97 20.68
CA VAL A 413 2.34 -2.09 20.12
C VAL A 413 1.33 -1.57 21.11
N ALA A 414 0.66 -0.46 20.79
CA ALA A 414 -0.38 0.13 21.62
C ALA A 414 -1.76 -0.47 21.30
N HIS A 415 -2.65 -0.43 22.29
CA HIS A 415 -4.03 -0.88 22.18
C HIS A 415 -5.05 0.26 22.38
N SER A 416 -4.56 1.46 22.65
CA SER A 416 -5.38 2.66 22.76
C SER A 416 -4.58 3.92 22.37
N ALA A 417 -5.27 5.04 22.16
CA ALA A 417 -4.68 6.34 21.92
C ALA A 417 -3.76 6.79 23.06
N GLU A 418 -4.22 6.57 24.31
CA GLU A 418 -3.45 6.93 25.52
C GLU A 418 -2.16 6.11 25.60
N GLU A 419 -2.25 4.79 25.38
CA GLU A 419 -1.09 3.90 25.40
C GLU A 419 -0.11 4.22 24.28
N TYR A 420 -0.59 4.59 23.07
CA TYR A 420 0.26 5.05 21.97
C TYR A 420 1.12 6.26 22.42
N VAL A 421 0.50 7.25 23.04
CA VAL A 421 1.18 8.45 23.49
C VAL A 421 2.17 8.12 24.61
N ASP A 422 1.79 7.30 25.60
CA ASP A 422 2.62 6.96 26.75
C ASP A 422 3.85 6.14 26.32
N ILE A 423 3.68 5.17 25.43
CA ILE A 423 4.79 4.38 24.89
C ILE A 423 5.72 5.27 24.05
N ALA A 424 5.16 6.14 23.18
CA ALA A 424 5.95 7.06 22.37
C ALA A 424 6.84 7.96 23.25
N VAL A 425 6.25 8.59 24.26
CA VAL A 425 6.98 9.48 25.20
C VAL A 425 8.01 8.71 26.01
N ARG A 426 7.69 7.52 26.49
CA ARG A 426 8.63 6.67 27.21
C ARG A 426 9.81 6.27 26.34
N LEU A 427 9.58 5.85 25.10
CA LEU A 427 10.66 5.57 24.14
C LEU A 427 11.54 6.81 23.90
N GLY A 428 10.93 7.98 23.80
CA GLY A 428 11.64 9.24 23.59
C GLY A 428 12.49 9.68 24.79
N THR A 429 12.00 9.51 26.00
CA THR A 429 12.56 10.09 27.22
C THR A 429 13.32 9.12 28.12
N ASP A 430 13.03 7.83 28.10
CA ASP A 430 13.73 6.78 28.87
C ASP A 430 14.71 6.03 27.94
N ALA A 431 15.93 6.58 27.85
CA ALA A 431 17.00 6.02 27.05
C ALA A 431 17.37 4.57 27.44
N ALA A 432 17.27 4.22 28.74
CA ALA A 432 17.60 2.88 29.21
C ALA A 432 16.59 1.86 28.70
N TRP A 433 15.30 2.19 28.76
CA TRP A 433 14.25 1.33 28.21
C TRP A 433 14.33 1.26 26.69
N ARG A 434 14.52 2.39 25.99
CA ARG A 434 14.71 2.40 24.54
C ARG A 434 15.85 1.47 24.11
N ASN A 435 17.03 1.57 24.75
CA ASN A 435 18.17 0.69 24.43
C ASN A 435 17.85 -0.79 24.64
N THR A 436 17.01 -1.13 25.62
CA THR A 436 16.55 -2.52 25.81
C THR A 436 15.72 -2.99 24.63
N ILE A 437 14.81 -2.15 24.11
CA ILE A 437 13.98 -2.46 22.93
C ILE A 437 14.85 -2.56 21.68
N GLU A 438 15.78 -1.62 21.45
CA GLU A 438 16.73 -1.63 20.32
C GLU A 438 17.58 -2.92 20.30
N THR A 439 18.01 -3.37 21.48
CA THR A 439 18.75 -4.63 21.62
C THR A 439 17.89 -5.82 21.21
N ARG A 440 16.65 -5.91 21.70
CA ARG A 440 15.73 -7.00 21.35
C ARG A 440 15.37 -6.99 19.87
N ILE A 441 15.17 -5.83 19.25
CA ILE A 441 14.97 -5.72 17.79
C ILE A 441 16.21 -6.21 17.02
N SER A 442 17.41 -5.96 17.56
CA SER A 442 18.66 -6.38 16.91
C SER A 442 18.99 -7.88 17.01
N GLU A 443 18.45 -8.57 18.02
CA GLU A 443 18.71 -9.98 18.30
C GLU A 443 17.78 -10.92 17.52
N ASN A 444 16.69 -10.41 17.01
CA ASN A 444 15.64 -11.16 16.30
C ASN A 444 15.43 -10.65 14.87
#